data_4724effceb2df576bb00b7449b8f7297
#
_entry.id   4724effceb2df576bb00b7449b8f7297
#
_cell.length_a   1.000
_cell.length_b   1.000
_cell.length_c   1.000
_cell.angle_alpha   90.00
_cell.angle_beta   90.00
_cell.angle_gamma   90.00
#
_symmetry.space_group_name_H-M   'P 1'
#
loop_
_entity.id
_entity.type
_entity.pdbx_description
1 polymer ?
#
loop_
_entity_poly.entity_id
_entity_poly.type
_entity_poly.pdbx_seq_one_letter_code
_entity_poly.pdbx_strand_id
1 'polypeptide(L)'
;MTQKEKILFKMMSSYIQKMGCDSAEMMGEYWDDELFSDRNFNCKGGGTYKFPFDASDVINGWVDSLDLDIDSYEDEGLNSVWLEISPKDNSISVIAGFSETQLGEEQLIVESLSNKLNIEDLKKELQKIFGDFKNIEVQFTGYGDSGGLEGITVDGKDYGSDRIPSSLKEVLYLMLQNFGGWEIDSGSEGFFNIDLENDKVVLHFYWNEQVDRPETLHREEIETKI
;
A
#
# COMPACT_ATOMS: atom_id res chain seq x y z
N MET A 1 14.22 12.31 -27.60
CA MET A 1 13.06 12.14 -28.55
C MET A 1 13.48 12.30 -30.02
N THR A 2 13.07 11.40 -30.90
CA THR A 2 13.22 11.51 -32.37
C THR A 2 12.24 12.55 -32.95
N GLN A 3 12.44 12.96 -34.20
CA GLN A 3 11.52 13.90 -34.86
C GLN A 3 10.09 13.33 -35.02
N LYS A 4 9.95 12.00 -35.21
CA LYS A 4 8.65 11.31 -35.33
C LYS A 4 7.89 11.38 -33.99
N GLU A 5 8.55 11.11 -32.90
CA GLU A 5 8.00 11.18 -31.54
C GLU A 5 7.58 12.62 -31.20
N LYS A 6 8.42 13.62 -31.45
CA LYS A 6 8.09 15.02 -31.23
C LYS A 6 6.82 15.47 -31.99
N ILE A 7 6.65 15.02 -33.23
CA ILE A 7 5.46 15.33 -34.04
C ILE A 7 4.24 14.67 -33.40
N LEU A 8 4.34 13.36 -33.02
CA LEU A 8 3.23 12.63 -32.43
C LEU A 8 2.78 13.27 -31.12
N PHE A 9 3.69 13.49 -30.18
CA PHE A 9 3.36 14.06 -28.88
C PHE A 9 2.77 15.48 -28.99
N LYS A 10 3.21 16.24 -29.98
CA LYS A 10 2.60 17.55 -30.32
C LYS A 10 1.15 17.39 -30.82
N MET A 11 0.89 16.37 -31.64
CA MET A 11 -0.48 16.05 -32.10
C MET A 11 -1.35 15.64 -30.92
N MET A 12 -0.85 14.77 -30.05
CA MET A 12 -1.56 14.34 -28.84
C MET A 12 -1.86 15.51 -27.91
N SER A 13 -0.86 16.33 -27.60
CA SER A 13 -0.99 17.54 -26.78
C SER A 13 -2.04 18.50 -27.35
N SER A 14 -2.00 18.75 -28.67
CA SER A 14 -2.96 19.62 -29.34
C SER A 14 -4.38 19.05 -29.30
N TYR A 15 -4.53 17.72 -29.40
CA TYR A 15 -5.82 17.06 -29.32
C TYR A 15 -6.40 17.11 -27.90
N ILE A 16 -5.59 16.85 -26.88
CA ILE A 16 -5.95 16.96 -25.46
C ILE A 16 -6.42 18.38 -25.14
N GLN A 17 -5.68 19.39 -25.59
CA GLN A 17 -6.04 20.81 -25.42
C GLN A 17 -7.37 21.15 -26.10
N LYS A 18 -7.62 20.60 -27.31
CA LYS A 18 -8.88 20.77 -28.03
C LYS A 18 -10.07 20.16 -27.28
N MET A 19 -9.86 19.11 -26.51
CA MET A 19 -10.87 18.51 -25.62
C MET A 19 -11.10 19.32 -24.33
N GLY A 20 -10.33 20.38 -24.11
CA GLY A 20 -10.43 21.24 -22.93
C GLY A 20 -9.73 20.69 -21.71
N CYS A 21 -8.79 19.76 -21.91
CA CYS A 21 -8.03 19.15 -20.81
C CYS A 21 -6.70 19.90 -20.57
N ASP A 22 -6.36 20.16 -19.33
CA ASP A 22 -5.06 20.72 -18.93
C ASP A 22 -3.95 19.67 -18.99
N SER A 23 -4.27 18.41 -18.62
CA SER A 23 -3.43 17.23 -18.78
C SER A 23 -4.27 15.98 -19.02
N ALA A 24 -3.64 14.93 -19.54
CA ALA A 24 -4.28 13.65 -19.77
C ALA A 24 -3.32 12.49 -19.46
N GLU A 25 -3.90 11.41 -18.98
CA GLU A 25 -3.22 10.19 -18.59
C GLU A 25 -3.62 9.03 -19.51
N MET A 26 -2.63 8.31 -20.03
CA MET A 26 -2.82 7.03 -20.73
C MET A 26 -2.27 5.93 -19.85
N MET A 27 -3.12 4.99 -19.47
CA MET A 27 -2.69 3.83 -18.68
C MET A 27 -1.92 2.85 -19.57
N GLY A 28 -0.81 2.35 -19.05
CA GLY A 28 -0.07 1.24 -19.63
C GLY A 28 -0.57 -0.08 -19.06
N GLU A 29 -0.61 -1.11 -19.90
CA GLU A 29 -0.89 -2.49 -19.49
C GLU A 29 0.45 -3.20 -19.26
N TYR A 30 0.93 -3.14 -18.05
CA TYR A 30 2.26 -3.60 -17.63
C TYR A 30 2.55 -5.09 -17.93
N TRP A 31 1.49 -5.90 -18.09
CA TRP A 31 1.59 -7.36 -18.30
C TRP A 31 1.65 -7.79 -19.77
N ASP A 32 1.53 -6.85 -20.71
CA ASP A 32 1.55 -7.11 -22.14
C ASP A 32 2.90 -6.74 -22.77
N ASP A 33 3.26 -7.41 -23.87
CA ASP A 33 4.47 -7.11 -24.66
C ASP A 33 4.50 -5.65 -25.19
N GLU A 34 3.33 -5.00 -25.21
CA GLU A 34 3.15 -3.59 -25.57
C GLU A 34 2.54 -2.83 -24.39
N LEU A 35 3.37 -2.05 -23.69
CA LEU A 35 2.96 -1.31 -22.49
C LEU A 35 1.76 -0.36 -22.74
N PHE A 36 1.70 0.28 -23.91
CA PHE A 36 0.64 1.22 -24.30
C PHE A 36 -0.10 0.75 -25.55
N SER A 37 -1.02 -0.20 -25.39
CA SER A 37 -1.81 -0.76 -26.49
C SER A 37 -3.11 0.01 -26.78
N ASP A 38 -3.66 0.69 -25.80
CA ASP A 38 -4.92 1.42 -25.91
C ASP A 38 -4.71 2.87 -26.42
N ARG A 39 -5.73 3.39 -27.07
CA ARG A 39 -5.79 4.79 -27.53
C ARG A 39 -6.57 5.70 -26.60
N ASN A 40 -7.07 5.14 -25.49
CA ASN A 40 -7.87 5.89 -24.53
C ASN A 40 -6.97 6.75 -23.64
N PHE A 41 -7.46 7.91 -23.28
CA PHE A 41 -6.84 8.76 -22.27
C PHE A 41 -7.88 9.39 -21.34
N ASN A 42 -7.51 9.60 -20.12
CA ASN A 42 -8.32 10.23 -19.11
C ASN A 42 -7.89 11.67 -18.91
N CYS A 43 -8.81 12.62 -19.04
CA CYS A 43 -8.53 14.01 -18.71
C CYS A 43 -8.49 14.22 -17.19
N LYS A 44 -7.49 14.90 -16.70
CA LYS A 44 -7.43 15.34 -15.30
C LYS A 44 -8.54 16.38 -15.07
N GLY A 45 -9.54 16.01 -14.31
CA GLY A 45 -10.76 16.81 -14.13
C GLY A 45 -12.03 16.16 -14.69
N GLY A 46 -11.91 15.03 -15.35
CA GLY A 46 -13.00 14.13 -15.76
C GLY A 46 -13.14 13.93 -17.26
N GLY A 47 -13.61 12.74 -17.61
CA GLY A 47 -13.88 12.30 -18.97
C GLY A 47 -12.77 11.45 -19.57
N THR A 48 -13.19 10.33 -20.17
CA THR A 48 -12.33 9.45 -20.96
C THR A 48 -12.55 9.72 -22.44
N TYR A 49 -11.49 9.88 -23.18
CA TYR A 49 -11.49 10.18 -24.60
C TYR A 49 -10.59 9.19 -25.34
N LYS A 50 -10.72 9.17 -26.67
CA LYS A 50 -9.90 8.31 -27.54
C LYS A 50 -9.20 9.14 -28.61
N PHE A 51 -7.90 8.90 -28.80
CA PHE A 51 -7.19 9.50 -29.91
C PHE A 51 -7.74 9.00 -31.25
N PRO A 52 -7.90 9.89 -32.24
CA PRO A 52 -8.41 9.51 -33.56
C PRO A 52 -7.34 8.80 -34.43
N PHE A 53 -6.16 8.58 -33.90
CA PHE A 53 -5.03 7.92 -34.55
C PHE A 53 -4.39 6.91 -33.60
N ASP A 54 -3.68 5.95 -34.18
CA ASP A 54 -2.89 4.99 -33.43
C ASP A 54 -1.51 5.56 -33.16
N ALA A 55 -1.09 5.50 -31.91
CA ALA A 55 0.18 6.05 -31.45
C ALA A 55 1.05 4.99 -30.75
N SER A 56 0.51 3.79 -30.53
CA SER A 56 1.08 2.75 -29.69
C SER A 56 2.53 2.44 -30.05
N ASP A 57 2.80 2.09 -31.31
CA ASP A 57 4.16 1.75 -31.77
C ASP A 57 5.19 2.85 -31.47
N VAL A 58 4.77 4.13 -31.59
CA VAL A 58 5.69 5.26 -31.40
C VAL A 58 5.90 5.54 -29.92
N ILE A 59 4.85 5.38 -29.12
CA ILE A 59 4.91 5.56 -27.67
C ILE A 59 5.79 4.47 -27.07
N ASN A 60 5.50 3.19 -27.40
CA ASN A 60 6.27 2.05 -26.89
C ASN A 60 7.74 2.15 -27.31
N GLY A 61 8.02 2.42 -28.59
CA GLY A 61 9.39 2.60 -29.05
C GLY A 61 10.11 3.79 -28.40
N TRP A 62 9.40 4.85 -28.00
CA TRP A 62 9.98 5.93 -27.22
C TRP A 62 10.27 5.51 -25.78
N VAL A 63 9.32 4.85 -25.11
CA VAL A 63 9.51 4.34 -23.73
C VAL A 63 10.68 3.34 -23.68
N ASP A 64 10.76 2.41 -24.64
CA ASP A 64 11.87 1.46 -24.77
C ASP A 64 13.21 2.17 -24.92
N SER A 65 13.24 3.30 -25.64
CA SER A 65 14.45 4.11 -25.84
C SER A 65 14.94 4.84 -24.58
N LEU A 66 14.10 4.91 -23.52
CA LEU A 66 14.46 5.54 -22.25
C LEU A 66 15.30 4.62 -21.36
N ASP A 67 15.40 3.33 -21.73
CA ASP A 67 16.13 2.32 -20.95
C ASP A 67 15.65 2.25 -19.48
N LEU A 68 14.32 2.41 -19.31
CA LEU A 68 13.68 2.26 -17.99
C LEU A 68 13.57 0.77 -17.69
N ASP A 69 14.26 0.33 -16.66
CA ASP A 69 14.17 -1.06 -16.16
C ASP A 69 12.88 -1.23 -15.34
N ILE A 70 11.73 -1.20 -16.04
CA ILE A 70 10.40 -1.26 -15.40
C ILE A 70 10.25 -2.58 -14.63
N ASP A 71 10.83 -3.67 -15.13
CA ASP A 71 10.76 -4.98 -14.50
C ASP A 71 11.45 -4.99 -13.12
N SER A 72 12.49 -4.17 -12.93
CA SER A 72 13.18 -4.08 -11.64
C SER A 72 12.31 -3.47 -10.53
N TYR A 73 11.25 -2.74 -10.89
CA TYR A 73 10.34 -2.11 -9.93
C TYR A 73 9.22 -3.05 -9.43
N GLU A 74 9.06 -4.26 -10.02
CA GLU A 74 8.07 -5.25 -9.53
C GLU A 74 8.28 -5.57 -8.05
N ASP A 75 9.53 -5.85 -7.67
CA ASP A 75 9.90 -6.16 -6.28
C ASP A 75 9.69 -4.97 -5.32
N GLU A 76 9.55 -3.75 -5.86
CA GLU A 76 9.29 -2.53 -5.11
C GLU A 76 7.78 -2.20 -4.97
N GLY A 77 6.91 -3.09 -5.48
CA GLY A 77 5.44 -2.94 -5.40
C GLY A 77 4.84 -2.09 -6.52
N LEU A 78 5.46 -2.11 -7.71
CA LEU A 78 4.90 -1.49 -8.92
C LEU A 78 3.51 -2.10 -9.21
N ASN A 79 2.48 -1.25 -9.31
CA ASN A 79 1.11 -1.67 -9.61
C ASN A 79 0.58 -1.09 -10.91
N SER A 80 1.16 -0.02 -11.41
CA SER A 80 0.69 0.65 -12.63
C SER A 80 1.78 1.52 -13.25
N VAL A 81 1.70 1.68 -14.56
CA VAL A 81 2.53 2.64 -15.32
C VAL A 81 1.59 3.45 -16.21
N TRP A 82 1.81 4.75 -16.30
CA TRP A 82 1.05 5.58 -17.23
C TRP A 82 1.89 6.71 -17.82
N LEU A 83 1.40 7.24 -18.95
CA LEU A 83 1.91 8.46 -19.55
C LEU A 83 1.05 9.63 -19.10
N GLU A 84 1.65 10.67 -18.57
CA GLU A 84 1.00 11.97 -18.41
C GLU A 84 1.47 12.92 -19.50
N ILE A 85 0.52 13.46 -20.26
CA ILE A 85 0.75 14.49 -21.27
C ILE A 85 0.13 15.78 -20.77
N SER A 86 0.97 16.80 -20.53
CA SER A 86 0.54 18.11 -20.07
C SER A 86 0.72 19.17 -21.18
N PRO A 87 -0.35 19.51 -21.91
CA PRO A 87 -0.28 20.61 -22.89
C PRO A 87 0.10 21.94 -22.27
N LYS A 88 -0.34 22.20 -21.03
CA LYS A 88 -0.05 23.43 -20.31
C LYS A 88 1.43 23.61 -20.01
N ASP A 89 2.09 22.53 -19.63
CA ASP A 89 3.51 22.52 -19.27
C ASP A 89 4.39 22.15 -20.47
N ASN A 90 3.79 21.84 -21.62
CA ASN A 90 4.47 21.29 -22.81
C ASN A 90 5.37 20.10 -22.46
N SER A 91 4.86 19.16 -21.65
CA SER A 91 5.65 18.02 -21.18
C SER A 91 4.92 16.69 -21.36
N ILE A 92 5.73 15.65 -21.46
CA ILE A 92 5.31 14.26 -21.37
C ILE A 92 6.13 13.59 -20.28
N SER A 93 5.49 12.76 -19.47
CA SER A 93 6.13 12.03 -18.38
C SER A 93 5.71 10.56 -18.40
N VAL A 94 6.64 9.67 -18.08
CA VAL A 94 6.36 8.28 -17.70
C VAL A 94 6.29 8.26 -16.19
N ILE A 95 5.19 7.76 -15.66
CA ILE A 95 4.93 7.72 -14.23
C ILE A 95 4.64 6.29 -13.83
N ALA A 96 5.27 5.83 -12.76
CA ALA A 96 5.00 4.56 -12.11
C ALA A 96 4.15 4.79 -10.86
N GLY A 97 3.16 3.95 -10.62
CA GLY A 97 2.41 3.88 -9.39
C GLY A 97 2.90 2.70 -8.56
N PHE A 98 3.30 2.99 -7.35
CA PHE A 98 3.71 1.98 -6.37
C PHE A 98 2.62 1.83 -5.34
N SER A 99 2.36 0.57 -4.94
CA SER A 99 1.49 0.28 -3.81
C SER A 99 2.34 0.15 -2.57
N GLU A 100 2.12 1.01 -1.61
CA GLU A 100 2.80 1.00 -0.31
C GLU A 100 1.78 0.72 0.79
N THR A 101 2.11 -0.23 1.67
CA THR A 101 1.31 -0.49 2.86
C THR A 101 1.71 0.47 3.96
N GLN A 102 0.75 1.23 4.46
CA GLN A 102 0.94 2.15 5.59
C GLN A 102 -0.04 1.78 6.70
N LEU A 103 0.34 2.12 7.94
CA LEU A 103 -0.57 2.00 9.07
C LEU A 103 -1.61 3.12 9.02
N GLY A 104 -2.88 2.73 9.08
CA GLY A 104 -4.00 3.66 9.23
C GLY A 104 -4.06 4.28 10.62
N GLU A 105 -5.19 4.90 10.94
CA GLU A 105 -5.39 5.50 12.26
C GLU A 105 -5.46 4.45 13.36
N GLU A 106 -4.83 4.76 14.51
CA GLU A 106 -4.87 3.92 15.69
C GLU A 106 -6.29 3.83 16.27
N GLN A 107 -6.72 2.60 16.53
CA GLN A 107 -7.95 2.30 17.27
C GLN A 107 -7.60 1.67 18.62
N LEU A 108 -8.14 2.22 19.69
CA LEU A 108 -7.85 1.77 21.04
C LEU A 108 -9.07 1.07 21.65
N ILE A 109 -8.87 -0.15 22.16
CA ILE A 109 -9.84 -0.85 23.00
C ILE A 109 -9.21 -1.11 24.36
N VAL A 110 -9.94 -0.78 25.42
CA VAL A 110 -9.54 -1.02 26.81
C VAL A 110 -10.53 -1.94 27.47
N GLU A 111 -10.07 -3.07 27.95
CA GLU A 111 -10.90 -4.04 28.68
C GLU A 111 -10.28 -4.47 30.01
N SER A 112 -11.12 -5.01 30.92
CA SER A 112 -10.69 -5.68 32.14
C SER A 112 -10.51 -7.16 31.85
N LEU A 113 -9.36 -7.71 32.19
CA LEU A 113 -9.04 -9.14 32.04
C LEU A 113 -9.84 -10.01 32.96
N SER A 114 -10.13 -9.55 34.19
CA SER A 114 -10.89 -10.32 35.20
C SER A 114 -12.30 -10.67 34.74
N ASN A 115 -12.86 -9.94 33.79
CA ASN A 115 -14.15 -10.27 33.20
C ASN A 115 -14.12 -11.55 32.34
N LYS A 116 -12.93 -11.98 31.90
CA LYS A 116 -12.75 -13.05 30.91
C LYS A 116 -11.90 -14.22 31.43
N LEU A 117 -11.02 -13.98 32.42
CA LEU A 117 -10.12 -14.99 32.95
C LEU A 117 -9.77 -14.70 34.42
N ASN A 118 -9.19 -15.71 35.10
CA ASN A 118 -8.66 -15.55 36.45
C ASN A 118 -7.25 -14.95 36.40
N ILE A 119 -7.11 -13.69 36.82
CA ILE A 119 -5.85 -12.95 36.80
C ILE A 119 -4.77 -13.60 37.65
N GLU A 120 -5.11 -14.09 38.85
CA GLU A 120 -4.15 -14.72 39.76
C GLU A 120 -3.56 -16.01 39.18
N ASP A 121 -4.35 -16.78 38.43
CA ASP A 121 -3.88 -17.98 37.77
C ASP A 121 -3.03 -17.64 36.53
N LEU A 122 -3.44 -16.66 35.75
CA LEU A 122 -2.63 -16.13 34.64
C LEU A 122 -1.28 -15.60 35.14
N LYS A 123 -1.28 -14.84 36.24
CA LYS A 123 -0.05 -14.28 36.83
C LYS A 123 0.92 -15.39 37.25
N LYS A 124 0.41 -16.46 37.93
CA LYS A 124 1.24 -17.62 38.29
C LYS A 124 1.80 -18.34 37.05
N GLU A 125 0.98 -18.50 36.01
CA GLU A 125 1.41 -19.14 34.77
C GLU A 125 2.52 -18.35 34.10
N LEU A 126 2.37 -17.04 33.94
CA LEU A 126 3.38 -16.15 33.37
C LEU A 126 4.65 -16.11 34.23
N GLN A 127 4.54 -16.04 35.55
CA GLN A 127 5.69 -16.09 36.47
C GLN A 127 6.47 -17.41 36.36
N LYS A 128 5.78 -18.52 36.13
CA LYS A 128 6.45 -19.81 35.90
C LYS A 128 7.26 -19.82 34.60
N ILE A 129 6.81 -19.10 33.57
CA ILE A 129 7.47 -19.06 32.25
C ILE A 129 8.59 -18.04 32.24
N PHE A 130 8.36 -16.84 32.78
CA PHE A 130 9.23 -15.67 32.61
C PHE A 130 9.93 -15.20 33.92
N GLY A 131 9.52 -15.71 35.07
CA GLY A 131 9.96 -15.19 36.37
C GLY A 131 9.19 -13.95 36.78
N ASP A 132 9.82 -13.06 37.55
CA ASP A 132 9.22 -11.77 37.89
C ASP A 132 9.23 -10.85 36.68
N PHE A 133 8.15 -10.14 36.45
CA PHE A 133 7.97 -9.22 35.32
C PHE A 133 7.09 -8.03 35.73
N LYS A 134 7.15 -6.97 34.92
CA LYS A 134 6.34 -5.76 35.10
C LYS A 134 5.49 -5.45 33.86
N ASN A 135 6.10 -5.53 32.68
CA ASN A 135 5.46 -5.14 31.43
C ASN A 135 5.29 -6.35 30.53
N ILE A 136 4.11 -6.49 29.96
CA ILE A 136 3.81 -7.52 28.98
C ILE A 136 3.18 -6.85 27.76
N GLU A 137 3.71 -7.16 26.59
CA GLU A 137 3.16 -6.79 25.30
C GLU A 137 3.01 -8.05 24.45
N VAL A 138 1.90 -8.16 23.73
CA VAL A 138 1.68 -9.24 22.75
C VAL A 138 1.40 -8.61 21.41
N GLN A 139 2.19 -8.97 20.40
CA GLN A 139 2.06 -8.47 19.04
C GLN A 139 1.17 -9.39 18.21
N PHE A 140 0.47 -8.81 17.24
CA PHE A 140 -0.33 -9.55 16.27
C PHE A 140 -0.19 -8.93 14.88
N THR A 141 -0.39 -9.78 13.88
CA THR A 141 -0.51 -9.36 12.47
C THR A 141 -1.61 -10.18 11.80
N GLY A 142 -2.24 -9.57 10.80
CA GLY A 142 -3.16 -10.23 9.89
C GLY A 142 -2.88 -9.78 8.47
N TYR A 143 -2.91 -10.73 7.51
CA TYR A 143 -2.69 -10.43 6.11
C TYR A 143 -3.23 -11.55 5.21
N GLY A 144 -3.81 -11.19 4.06
CA GLY A 144 -4.30 -12.14 3.07
C GLY A 144 -5.61 -12.81 3.51
N ASP A 145 -5.52 -13.95 4.17
CA ASP A 145 -6.65 -14.71 4.72
C ASP A 145 -6.31 -15.35 6.08
N SER A 146 -5.21 -14.90 6.69
CA SER A 146 -4.70 -15.45 7.92
C SER A 146 -4.17 -14.36 8.85
N GLY A 147 -4.27 -14.62 10.15
CA GLY A 147 -3.71 -13.72 11.16
C GLY A 147 -3.38 -14.47 12.44
N GLY A 148 -2.48 -13.89 13.23
CA GLY A 148 -2.03 -14.53 14.44
C GLY A 148 -1.38 -13.61 15.45
N LEU A 149 -1.19 -14.15 16.66
CA LEU A 149 -0.32 -13.55 17.66
C LEU A 149 1.12 -13.97 17.36
N GLU A 150 1.97 -13.00 17.08
CA GLU A 150 3.34 -13.21 16.61
C GLU A 150 4.29 -13.56 17.75
N GLY A 151 4.14 -12.89 18.88
CA GLY A 151 5.01 -13.08 20.01
C GLY A 151 4.57 -12.34 21.26
N ILE A 152 5.31 -12.55 22.32
CA ILE A 152 5.15 -11.87 23.60
C ILE A 152 6.46 -11.23 24.02
N THR A 153 6.42 -9.95 24.30
CA THR A 153 7.53 -9.18 24.86
C THR A 153 7.31 -9.01 26.36
N VAL A 154 8.29 -9.41 27.17
CA VAL A 154 8.24 -9.30 28.64
C VAL A 154 9.44 -8.49 29.09
N ASP A 155 9.18 -7.33 29.72
CA ASP A 155 10.21 -6.38 30.17
C ASP A 155 11.25 -6.03 29.09
N GLY A 156 10.78 -5.88 27.81
CA GLY A 156 11.59 -5.54 26.64
C GLY A 156 12.35 -6.73 26.04
N LYS A 157 12.08 -7.95 26.47
CA LYS A 157 12.66 -9.16 25.90
C LYS A 157 11.60 -9.96 25.14
N ASP A 158 11.89 -10.26 23.88
CA ASP A 158 10.99 -10.94 22.95
C ASP A 158 11.04 -12.47 23.10
N TYR A 159 9.86 -13.08 22.98
CA TYR A 159 9.65 -14.52 22.98
C TYR A 159 8.61 -14.88 21.90
N GLY A 160 8.71 -16.10 21.38
CA GLY A 160 7.78 -16.58 20.37
C GLY A 160 6.35 -16.76 20.88
N SER A 161 5.41 -16.83 19.94
CA SER A 161 3.98 -16.99 20.24
C SER A 161 3.64 -18.30 20.98
N ASP A 162 4.52 -19.31 20.93
CA ASP A 162 4.40 -20.55 21.70
C ASP A 162 4.48 -20.33 23.23
N ARG A 163 5.05 -19.20 23.65
CA ARG A 163 5.16 -18.81 25.07
C ARG A 163 3.96 -18.06 25.61
N ILE A 164 3.04 -17.65 24.78
CA ILE A 164 1.80 -16.99 25.23
C ILE A 164 0.87 -18.05 25.84
N PRO A 165 0.43 -17.90 27.10
CA PRO A 165 -0.53 -18.83 27.74
C PRO A 165 -1.82 -18.99 26.91
N SER A 166 -2.35 -20.20 26.80
CA SER A 166 -3.55 -20.47 26.01
C SER A 166 -4.76 -19.67 26.49
N SER A 167 -4.91 -19.52 27.80
CA SER A 167 -5.99 -18.70 28.39
C SER A 167 -5.89 -17.23 27.97
N LEU A 168 -4.68 -16.68 27.88
CA LEU A 168 -4.44 -15.34 27.43
C LEU A 168 -4.71 -15.22 25.92
N LYS A 169 -4.23 -16.16 25.10
CA LYS A 169 -4.51 -16.19 23.66
C LYS A 169 -5.99 -16.09 23.34
N GLU A 170 -6.82 -16.89 24.02
CA GLU A 170 -8.27 -16.89 23.83
C GLU A 170 -8.89 -15.51 24.06
N VAL A 171 -8.47 -14.81 25.12
CA VAL A 171 -8.97 -13.46 25.41
C VAL A 171 -8.54 -12.45 24.36
N LEU A 172 -7.26 -12.50 23.93
CA LEU A 172 -6.73 -11.57 22.93
C LEU A 172 -7.41 -11.77 21.58
N TYR A 173 -7.62 -13.02 21.14
CA TYR A 173 -8.39 -13.31 19.92
C TYR A 173 -9.84 -12.83 20.01
N LEU A 174 -10.50 -12.96 21.18
CA LEU A 174 -11.85 -12.41 21.37
C LEU A 174 -11.88 -10.89 21.23
N MET A 175 -10.82 -10.20 21.62
CA MET A 175 -10.72 -8.75 21.41
C MET A 175 -10.53 -8.41 19.93
N LEU A 176 -9.71 -9.16 19.19
CA LEU A 176 -9.52 -8.98 17.75
C LEU A 176 -10.80 -9.22 16.95
N GLN A 177 -11.68 -10.10 17.39
CA GLN A 177 -12.98 -10.34 16.75
C GLN A 177 -13.91 -9.12 16.73
N ASN A 178 -13.65 -8.09 17.54
CA ASN A 178 -14.36 -6.80 17.41
C ASN A 178 -14.07 -6.10 16.08
N PHE A 179 -12.98 -6.45 15.42
CA PHE A 179 -12.57 -5.95 14.11
C PHE A 179 -12.79 -7.05 13.06
N GLY A 180 -14.03 -7.16 12.56
CA GLY A 180 -14.35 -8.19 11.56
C GLY A 180 -13.45 -8.06 10.33
N GLY A 181 -12.80 -9.16 9.93
CA GLY A 181 -11.89 -9.19 8.78
C GLY A 181 -10.49 -8.62 9.06
N TRP A 182 -10.07 -8.56 10.31
CA TRP A 182 -8.75 -8.05 10.69
C TRP A 182 -7.59 -8.82 10.05
N GLU A 183 -7.84 -10.05 9.61
CA GLU A 183 -6.90 -10.95 8.92
C GLU A 183 -7.05 -10.98 7.39
N ILE A 184 -7.99 -10.19 6.81
CA ILE A 184 -8.35 -10.27 5.39
C ILE A 184 -7.70 -9.13 4.59
N ASP A 185 -7.41 -9.39 3.30
CA ASP A 185 -6.85 -8.42 2.34
C ASP A 185 -5.52 -7.82 2.83
N SER A 186 -5.47 -6.49 2.93
CA SER A 186 -4.29 -5.78 3.46
C SER A 186 -4.07 -6.05 4.95
N GLY A 187 -5.11 -6.55 5.65
CA GLY A 187 -5.07 -6.96 7.03
C GLY A 187 -4.90 -5.82 8.02
N SER A 188 -4.26 -6.17 9.12
CA SER A 188 -4.04 -5.25 10.23
C SER A 188 -2.82 -5.66 11.04
N GLU A 189 -2.31 -4.75 11.86
CA GLU A 189 -1.30 -5.07 12.85
C GLU A 189 -1.50 -4.28 14.13
N GLY A 190 -0.77 -4.66 15.16
CA GLY A 190 -0.82 -3.96 16.42
C GLY A 190 -0.30 -4.78 17.59
N PHE A 191 -0.68 -4.34 18.78
CA PHE A 191 -0.21 -4.98 20.01
C PHE A 191 -1.19 -4.78 21.16
N PHE A 192 -1.07 -5.66 22.14
CA PHE A 192 -1.77 -5.60 23.41
C PHE A 192 -0.79 -5.25 24.52
N ASN A 193 -1.05 -4.18 25.23
CA ASN A 193 -0.40 -3.89 26.51
C ASN A 193 -1.21 -4.49 27.66
N ILE A 194 -0.56 -5.35 28.44
CA ILE A 194 -1.21 -6.11 29.53
C ILE A 194 -0.69 -5.65 30.88
N ASP A 195 -1.56 -5.07 31.68
CA ASP A 195 -1.30 -4.61 33.04
C ASP A 195 -2.10 -5.46 34.02
N LEU A 196 -1.45 -6.48 34.59
CA LEU A 196 -2.07 -7.40 35.53
C LEU A 196 -2.27 -6.78 36.92
N GLU A 197 -1.56 -5.69 37.26
CA GLU A 197 -1.72 -5.03 38.54
C GLU A 197 -3.01 -4.21 38.57
N ASN A 198 -3.34 -3.57 37.45
CA ASN A 198 -4.53 -2.75 37.31
C ASN A 198 -5.68 -3.47 36.58
N ASP A 199 -5.58 -4.77 36.38
CA ASP A 199 -6.61 -5.58 35.70
C ASP A 199 -6.99 -4.99 34.34
N LYS A 200 -6.01 -4.70 33.51
CA LYS A 200 -6.24 -3.94 32.28
C LYS A 200 -5.51 -4.57 31.10
N VAL A 201 -6.18 -4.63 29.97
CA VAL A 201 -5.57 -4.86 28.66
C VAL A 201 -5.95 -3.70 27.73
N VAL A 202 -4.96 -3.18 27.01
CA VAL A 202 -5.14 -2.15 26.00
C VAL A 202 -4.73 -2.74 24.67
N LEU A 203 -5.66 -2.81 23.74
CA LEU A 203 -5.39 -3.18 22.36
C LEU A 203 -5.12 -1.89 21.56
N HIS A 204 -3.96 -1.82 20.94
CA HIS A 204 -3.56 -0.85 19.94
C HIS A 204 -3.71 -1.53 18.58
N PHE A 205 -4.69 -1.12 17.81
CA PHE A 205 -5.06 -1.75 16.55
C PHE A 205 -4.91 -0.77 15.40
N TYR A 206 -4.31 -1.21 14.30
CA TYR A 206 -4.12 -0.45 13.07
C TYR A 206 -4.57 -1.28 11.87
N TRP A 207 -5.43 -0.70 11.03
CA TRP A 207 -5.67 -1.26 9.71
C TRP A 207 -4.46 -0.98 8.81
N ASN A 208 -4.10 -1.93 7.96
CA ASN A 208 -3.15 -1.71 6.89
C ASN A 208 -3.88 -1.05 5.71
N GLU A 209 -3.44 0.13 5.34
CA GLU A 209 -3.99 0.88 4.22
C GLU A 209 -3.04 0.81 3.03
N GLN A 210 -3.57 0.45 1.86
CA GLN A 210 -2.82 0.53 0.61
C GLN A 210 -2.87 1.98 0.11
N VAL A 211 -1.72 2.57 -0.05
CA VAL A 211 -1.56 3.95 -0.53
C VAL A 211 -0.80 3.93 -1.85
N ASP A 212 -1.39 4.55 -2.87
CA ASP A 212 -0.71 4.71 -4.16
C ASP A 212 0.29 5.86 -4.07
N ARG A 213 1.54 5.57 -4.39
CA ARG A 213 2.63 6.55 -4.48
C ARG A 213 3.08 6.68 -5.92
N PRO A 214 2.65 7.74 -6.63
CA PRO A 214 3.13 8.00 -7.98
C PRO A 214 4.58 8.51 -7.96
N GLU A 215 5.41 7.96 -8.84
CA GLU A 215 6.77 8.41 -9.06
C GLU A 215 7.02 8.72 -10.53
N THR A 216 7.59 9.87 -10.83
CA THR A 216 7.94 10.24 -12.20
C THR A 216 9.27 9.59 -12.56
N LEU A 217 9.23 8.53 -13.37
CA LEU A 217 10.42 7.84 -13.86
C LEU A 217 11.18 8.64 -14.91
N HIS A 218 10.43 9.32 -15.77
CA HIS A 218 11.01 10.17 -16.83
C HIS A 218 10.10 11.35 -17.13
N ARG A 219 10.70 12.50 -17.46
CA ARG A 219 9.98 13.69 -17.95
C ARG A 219 10.75 14.35 -19.07
N GLU A 220 10.08 14.68 -20.15
CA GLU A 220 10.65 15.38 -21.29
C GLU A 220 9.77 16.54 -21.73
N GLU A 221 10.40 17.66 -22.16
CA GLU A 221 9.67 18.81 -22.70
C GLU A 221 9.35 18.59 -24.18
N ILE A 222 8.09 18.85 -24.55
CA ILE A 222 7.64 18.84 -25.93
C ILE A 222 7.99 20.20 -26.54
N GLU A 223 9.07 20.26 -27.33
CA GLU A 223 9.49 21.51 -27.98
C GLU A 223 8.35 22.12 -28.81
N THR A 224 7.99 23.35 -28.48
CA THR A 224 6.91 24.10 -29.17
C THR A 224 7.39 24.80 -30.45
N LYS A 225 8.70 24.90 -30.69
CA LYS A 225 9.25 25.58 -31.88
C LYS A 225 9.44 24.57 -33.02
N ILE A 226 8.74 24.81 -34.11
CA ILE A 226 9.07 24.31 -35.46
C ILE A 226 9.84 25.39 -36.16
#